data_11d3a7fe562206159d1a1dc046d9adf2
#
_entry.id   11d3a7fe562206159d1a1dc046d9adf2
#
_cell.length_a   1.000
_cell.length_b   1.000
_cell.length_c   1.000
_cell.angle_alpha   90.00
_cell.angle_beta   90.00
_cell.angle_gamma   90.00
#
_symmetry.space_group_name_H-M   'P 1'
#
loop_
_entity.id
_entity.type
_entity.pdbx_description
1 polymer ?
#
loop_
_entity_poly.entity_id
_entity_poly.type
_entity_poly.pdbx_seq_one_letter_code
_entity_poly.pdbx_strand_id
1 'polypeptide(L)'
;MLILGFDTTSSLGGAALYRDLEPLDEVRADGSTNYSVQLFEMTDRLLARAGLKLAEVDLFAVATGPGSFTGIRVGLAAAQGWARALGRPVRGVSVLEAMVADARPPGSIAVPLLNAHRGEFYLGVFRSSPQDAAGATPGPVWTPSTEGLALGPVRIEALARELADEAGAEVAFIVREHDEAARDLRDHIPEAAQWITVPGFHAGAVARVAFEAAREGRVHRPDELDAYYIRRSDAELNWQE
;
A
#
# COMPACT_ATOMS: atom_id res chain seq x y z
N MET A 1 19.91 -1.03 -6.24
CA MET A 1 18.71 -1.00 -7.13
C MET A 1 18.04 0.35 -6.98
N LEU A 2 17.80 1.07 -8.09
CA LEU A 2 17.05 2.32 -8.08
C LEU A 2 15.56 2.03 -8.31
N ILE A 3 14.71 2.47 -7.37
CA ILE A 3 13.29 2.14 -7.36
C ILE A 3 12.47 3.42 -7.40
N LEU A 4 11.52 3.50 -8.30
CA LEU A 4 10.54 4.56 -8.37
C LEU A 4 9.18 4.02 -7.94
N GLY A 5 8.71 4.45 -6.74
CA GLY A 5 7.47 4.02 -6.12
C GLY A 5 6.35 5.04 -6.32
N PHE A 6 5.12 4.56 -6.53
CA PHE A 6 3.92 5.40 -6.69
C PHE A 6 2.79 4.95 -5.80
N ASP A 7 2.11 5.91 -5.20
CA ASP A 7 0.79 5.73 -4.61
C ASP A 7 -0.16 6.78 -5.19
N THR A 8 -1.09 6.34 -6.02
CA THR A 8 -2.15 7.17 -6.63
C THR A 8 -3.54 6.74 -6.17
N THR A 9 -3.61 5.94 -5.11
CA THR A 9 -4.84 5.30 -4.65
C THR A 9 -5.75 6.21 -3.82
N SER A 10 -5.27 7.39 -3.45
CA SER A 10 -6.03 8.40 -2.69
C SER A 10 -5.65 9.81 -3.15
N SER A 11 -6.37 10.84 -2.68
CA SER A 11 -6.04 12.24 -2.95
C SER A 11 -4.73 12.69 -2.29
N LEU A 12 -4.21 11.93 -1.34
CA LEU A 12 -2.95 12.20 -0.62
C LEU A 12 -1.77 11.38 -1.15
N GLY A 13 -1.87 10.84 -2.36
CA GLY A 13 -0.82 10.02 -2.94
C GLY A 13 0.42 10.80 -3.39
N GLY A 14 1.30 10.14 -4.14
CA GLY A 14 2.53 10.75 -4.64
C GLY A 14 3.52 9.74 -5.21
N ALA A 15 4.78 10.15 -5.29
CA ALA A 15 5.89 9.35 -5.79
C ALA A 15 7.10 9.42 -4.83
N ALA A 16 7.91 8.36 -4.82
CA ALA A 16 9.12 8.25 -4.02
C ALA A 16 10.24 7.60 -4.81
N LEU A 17 11.46 8.07 -4.62
CA LEU A 17 12.67 7.55 -5.24
C LEU A 17 13.56 6.96 -4.15
N TYR A 18 13.90 5.68 -4.30
CA TYR A 18 14.71 4.93 -3.35
C TYR A 18 15.90 4.28 -4.03
N ARG A 19 17.00 4.18 -3.29
CA ARG A 19 18.16 3.34 -3.66
C ARG A 19 18.24 2.22 -2.64
N ASP A 20 17.87 1.01 -3.07
CA ASP A 20 17.65 -0.11 -2.15
C ASP A 20 16.60 0.28 -1.08
N LEU A 21 16.95 0.37 0.19
CA LEU A 21 16.08 0.81 1.29
C LEU A 21 16.27 2.29 1.68
N GLU A 22 17.23 2.98 1.07
CA GLU A 22 17.54 4.37 1.40
C GLU A 22 16.68 5.34 0.58
N PRO A 23 15.90 6.21 1.23
CA PRO A 23 15.12 7.22 0.55
C PRO A 23 16.05 8.27 -0.09
N LEU A 24 15.86 8.55 -1.37
CA LEU A 24 16.56 9.66 -2.04
C LEU A 24 15.71 10.94 -2.01
N ASP A 25 14.41 10.81 -2.35
CA ASP A 25 13.46 11.93 -2.29
C ASP A 25 12.01 11.40 -2.39
N GLU A 26 11.06 12.19 -1.87
CA GLU A 26 9.63 11.92 -1.95
C GLU A 26 8.86 13.19 -2.32
N VAL A 27 7.83 13.05 -3.14
CA VAL A 27 6.93 14.15 -3.53
C VAL A 27 5.50 13.71 -3.36
N ARG A 28 4.74 14.51 -2.60
CA ARG A 28 3.30 14.32 -2.41
C ARG A 28 2.51 15.09 -3.47
N ALA A 29 1.38 14.54 -3.86
CA ALA A 29 0.40 15.24 -4.67
C ALA A 29 -0.20 16.41 -3.87
N ASP A 30 -0.48 17.52 -4.53
CA ASP A 30 -1.07 18.70 -3.91
C ASP A 30 -2.61 18.71 -3.92
N GLY A 31 -3.21 17.67 -4.52
CA GLY A 31 -4.66 17.52 -4.65
C GLY A 31 -5.32 18.46 -5.68
N SER A 32 -4.56 19.29 -6.37
CA SER A 32 -5.09 20.34 -7.26
C SER A 32 -5.44 19.86 -8.67
N THR A 33 -4.78 18.79 -9.14
CA THR A 33 -4.95 18.27 -10.51
C THR A 33 -5.04 16.73 -10.51
N ASN A 34 -5.41 16.18 -11.68
CA ASN A 34 -5.49 14.73 -11.85
C ASN A 34 -4.11 14.08 -11.82
N TYR A 35 -4.00 12.89 -11.26
CA TYR A 35 -2.76 12.10 -11.28
C TYR A 35 -2.20 11.84 -12.67
N SER A 36 -3.03 11.83 -13.72
CA SER A 36 -2.56 11.70 -15.10
C SER A 36 -1.58 12.80 -15.54
N VAL A 37 -1.57 13.94 -14.85
CA VAL A 37 -0.61 15.03 -15.07
C VAL A 37 0.42 15.08 -13.96
N GLN A 38 -0.04 15.11 -12.70
CA GLN A 38 0.84 15.26 -11.53
C GLN A 38 1.89 14.17 -11.42
N LEU A 39 1.56 12.92 -11.78
CA LEU A 39 2.50 11.80 -11.64
C LEU A 39 3.75 11.98 -12.49
N PHE A 40 3.61 12.51 -13.71
CA PHE A 40 4.75 12.81 -14.58
C PHE A 40 5.58 13.96 -14.02
N GLU A 41 4.94 15.04 -13.58
CA GLU A 41 5.62 16.20 -12.98
C GLU A 41 6.35 15.83 -11.68
N MET A 42 5.74 15.00 -10.83
CA MET A 42 6.37 14.51 -9.61
C MET A 42 7.58 13.65 -9.92
N THR A 43 7.46 12.76 -10.92
CA THR A 43 8.56 11.89 -11.36
C THR A 43 9.72 12.71 -11.90
N ASP A 44 9.46 13.67 -12.79
CA ASP A 44 10.49 14.54 -13.35
C ASP A 44 11.20 15.34 -12.24
N ARG A 45 10.43 15.86 -11.28
CA ARG A 45 10.96 16.61 -10.13
C ARG A 45 11.88 15.75 -9.26
N LEU A 46 11.46 14.51 -8.93
CA LEU A 46 12.26 13.57 -8.13
C LEU A 46 13.58 13.27 -8.83
N LEU A 47 13.52 12.89 -10.09
CA LEU A 47 14.69 12.53 -10.89
C LEU A 47 15.65 13.71 -11.05
N ALA A 48 15.12 14.90 -11.34
CA ALA A 48 15.93 16.11 -11.50
C ALA A 48 16.66 16.50 -10.21
N ARG A 49 15.99 16.41 -9.04
CA ARG A 49 16.61 16.69 -7.74
C ARG A 49 17.70 15.69 -7.39
N ALA A 50 17.52 14.42 -7.75
CA ALA A 50 18.49 13.36 -7.52
C ALA A 50 19.63 13.36 -8.57
N GLY A 51 19.53 14.17 -9.63
CA GLY A 51 20.49 14.17 -10.75
C GLY A 51 20.45 12.88 -11.57
N LEU A 52 19.31 12.21 -11.61
CA LEU A 52 19.08 10.91 -12.24
C LEU A 52 18.12 11.02 -13.44
N LYS A 53 18.13 10.01 -14.29
CA LYS A 53 17.22 9.90 -15.45
C LYS A 53 16.28 8.71 -15.25
N LEU A 54 15.11 8.78 -15.87
CA LEU A 54 14.13 7.68 -15.81
C LEU A 54 14.70 6.34 -16.33
N ALA A 55 15.61 6.38 -17.30
CA ALA A 55 16.28 5.18 -17.82
C ALA A 55 17.20 4.47 -16.82
N GLU A 56 17.57 5.14 -15.72
CA GLU A 56 18.40 4.56 -14.64
C GLU A 56 17.57 3.83 -13.59
N VAL A 57 16.23 3.95 -13.64
CA VAL A 57 15.33 3.21 -12.75
C VAL A 57 15.38 1.72 -13.08
N ASP A 58 15.63 0.90 -12.06
CA ASP A 58 15.75 -0.55 -12.18
C ASP A 58 14.40 -1.25 -11.96
N LEU A 59 13.52 -0.68 -11.12
CA LEU A 59 12.23 -1.25 -10.74
C LEU A 59 11.19 -0.15 -10.60
N PHE A 60 10.03 -0.35 -11.23
CA PHE A 60 8.85 0.47 -11.00
C PHE A 60 7.91 -0.22 -10.02
N ALA A 61 7.61 0.46 -8.91
CA ALA A 61 6.73 -0.04 -7.86
C ALA A 61 5.45 0.79 -7.81
N VAL A 62 4.29 0.16 -7.71
CA VAL A 62 3.01 0.88 -7.73
C VAL A 62 2.01 0.29 -6.75
N ALA A 63 1.28 1.16 -6.06
CA ALA A 63 0.15 0.77 -5.24
C ALA A 63 -1.00 0.27 -6.13
N THR A 64 -1.40 -1.00 -5.95
CA THR A 64 -2.43 -1.67 -6.77
C THR A 64 -3.84 -1.49 -6.21
N GLY A 65 -4.00 -0.89 -5.03
CA GLY A 65 -5.24 -0.75 -4.29
C GLY A 65 -5.19 -1.49 -2.93
N PRO A 66 -6.27 -1.45 -2.17
CA PRO A 66 -7.56 -0.79 -2.46
C PRO A 66 -7.48 0.74 -2.43
N GLY A 67 -8.43 1.41 -3.10
CA GLY A 67 -8.51 2.86 -3.14
C GLY A 67 -9.28 3.40 -4.35
N SER A 68 -8.94 4.60 -4.78
CA SER A 68 -9.54 5.28 -5.93
C SER A 68 -9.38 4.47 -7.22
N PHE A 69 -10.49 4.07 -7.81
CA PHE A 69 -10.51 3.32 -9.08
C PHE A 69 -9.75 4.01 -10.22
N THR A 70 -9.97 5.30 -10.40
CA THR A 70 -9.26 6.08 -11.41
C THR A 70 -7.77 6.23 -11.08
N GLY A 71 -7.47 6.52 -9.81
CA GLY A 71 -6.08 6.68 -9.36
C GLY A 71 -5.26 5.41 -9.55
N ILE A 72 -5.79 4.25 -9.16
CA ILE A 72 -5.14 2.94 -9.35
C ILE A 72 -4.78 2.73 -10.83
N ARG A 73 -5.71 2.97 -11.74
CA ARG A 73 -5.47 2.78 -13.18
C ARG A 73 -4.42 3.72 -13.75
N VAL A 74 -4.38 4.96 -13.29
CA VAL A 74 -3.35 5.94 -13.70
C VAL A 74 -1.97 5.46 -13.25
N GLY A 75 -1.82 5.07 -11.99
CA GLY A 75 -0.55 4.57 -11.47
C GLY A 75 -0.07 3.31 -12.20
N LEU A 76 -0.96 2.34 -12.39
CA LEU A 76 -0.67 1.11 -13.13
C LEU A 76 -0.24 1.38 -14.57
N ALA A 77 -1.01 2.21 -15.29
CA ALA A 77 -0.70 2.54 -16.68
C ALA A 77 0.66 3.24 -16.83
N ALA A 78 1.00 4.14 -15.91
CA ALA A 78 2.31 4.80 -15.89
C ALA A 78 3.45 3.83 -15.62
N ALA A 79 3.33 3.00 -14.56
CA ALA A 79 4.34 2.01 -14.21
C ALA A 79 4.57 0.99 -15.34
N GLN A 80 3.50 0.45 -15.91
CA GLN A 80 3.55 -0.47 -17.04
C GLN A 80 4.15 0.17 -18.29
N GLY A 81 3.75 1.41 -18.61
CA GLY A 81 4.24 2.16 -19.76
C GLY A 81 5.75 2.40 -19.70
N TRP A 82 6.25 2.92 -18.57
CA TRP A 82 7.68 3.17 -18.38
C TRP A 82 8.49 1.88 -18.32
N ALA A 83 8.01 0.89 -17.59
CA ALA A 83 8.68 -0.40 -17.48
C ALA A 83 8.80 -1.10 -18.84
N ARG A 84 7.74 -1.09 -19.64
CA ARG A 84 7.74 -1.64 -20.99
C ARG A 84 8.71 -0.89 -21.92
N ALA A 85 8.68 0.45 -21.88
CA ALA A 85 9.55 1.28 -22.72
C ALA A 85 11.04 1.09 -22.41
N LEU A 86 11.37 0.80 -21.14
CA LEU A 86 12.75 0.66 -20.65
C LEU A 86 13.21 -0.77 -20.45
N GLY A 87 12.34 -1.76 -20.71
CA GLY A 87 12.66 -3.19 -20.49
C GLY A 87 12.91 -3.52 -19.02
N ARG A 88 12.17 -2.86 -18.09
CA ARG A 88 12.34 -3.03 -16.64
C ARG A 88 11.18 -3.81 -16.04
N PRO A 89 11.40 -4.51 -14.90
CA PRO A 89 10.33 -5.15 -14.15
C PRO A 89 9.44 -4.14 -13.44
N VAL A 90 8.25 -4.61 -13.04
CA VAL A 90 7.31 -3.89 -12.17
C VAL A 90 7.00 -4.71 -10.92
N ARG A 91 6.59 -4.02 -9.85
CA ARG A 91 6.02 -4.65 -8.66
C ARG A 91 4.77 -3.91 -8.21
N GLY A 92 3.64 -4.63 -8.18
CA GLY A 92 2.41 -4.18 -7.55
C GLY A 92 2.45 -4.44 -6.05
N VAL A 93 2.05 -3.46 -5.26
CA VAL A 93 2.00 -3.55 -3.79
C VAL A 93 0.60 -3.19 -3.33
N SER A 94 0.00 -4.01 -2.48
CA SER A 94 -1.28 -3.65 -1.85
C SER A 94 -1.08 -2.44 -0.92
N VAL A 95 -2.05 -1.53 -0.92
CA VAL A 95 -2.06 -0.41 0.03
C VAL A 95 -2.09 -0.91 1.47
N LEU A 96 -2.79 -2.01 1.74
CA LEU A 96 -2.84 -2.61 3.06
C LEU A 96 -1.46 -3.15 3.48
N GLU A 97 -0.72 -3.78 2.56
CA GLU A 97 0.65 -4.22 2.77
C GLU A 97 1.60 -3.02 3.03
N ALA A 98 1.46 -1.94 2.25
CA ALA A 98 2.22 -0.72 2.44
C ALA A 98 1.95 -0.06 3.80
N MET A 99 0.70 -0.05 4.27
CA MET A 99 0.34 0.45 5.61
C MET A 99 1.02 -0.36 6.72
N VAL A 100 1.07 -1.69 6.61
CA VAL A 100 1.79 -2.54 7.58
C VAL A 100 3.29 -2.25 7.55
N ALA A 101 3.88 -2.06 6.37
CA ALA A 101 5.30 -1.72 6.22
C ALA A 101 5.66 -0.34 6.78
N ASP A 102 4.74 0.63 6.75
CA ASP A 102 4.93 1.94 7.40
C ASP A 102 4.76 1.86 8.91
N ALA A 103 3.76 1.11 9.38
CA ALA A 103 3.42 1.00 10.79
C ALA A 103 4.50 0.26 11.60
N ARG A 104 5.15 -0.75 11.00
CA ARG A 104 6.09 -1.66 11.68
C ARG A 104 5.54 -2.10 13.05
N PRO A 105 4.35 -2.69 13.08
CA PRO A 105 3.67 -2.96 14.34
C PRO A 105 4.50 -3.92 15.20
N PRO A 106 4.52 -3.72 16.52
CA PRO A 106 4.95 -4.77 17.44
C PRO A 106 3.87 -5.85 17.50
N GLY A 107 4.24 -7.06 17.86
CA GLY A 107 3.27 -8.16 18.04
C GLY A 107 3.20 -9.08 16.83
N SER A 108 2.17 -9.92 16.81
CA SER A 108 2.05 -11.02 15.86
C SER A 108 0.97 -10.83 14.78
N ILE A 109 0.00 -9.94 15.02
CA ILE A 109 -1.12 -9.70 14.10
C ILE A 109 -1.27 -8.20 13.82
N ALA A 110 -1.36 -7.84 12.54
CA ALA A 110 -1.62 -6.49 12.07
C ALA A 110 -2.87 -6.45 11.18
N VAL A 111 -3.74 -5.47 11.43
CA VAL A 111 -5.01 -5.28 10.71
C VAL A 111 -5.08 -3.84 10.19
N PRO A 112 -4.55 -3.56 8.98
CA PRO A 112 -4.76 -2.27 8.35
C PRO A 112 -6.23 -2.08 7.96
N LEU A 113 -6.77 -0.90 8.28
CA LEU A 113 -8.13 -0.48 7.98
C LEU A 113 -8.11 0.73 7.05
N LEU A 114 -8.90 0.70 6.02
CA LEU A 114 -9.06 1.79 5.06
C LEU A 114 -10.55 2.00 4.76
N ASN A 115 -11.02 3.23 4.90
CA ASN A 115 -12.42 3.56 4.62
C ASN A 115 -12.79 3.19 3.16
N ALA A 116 -13.74 2.28 3.01
CA ALA A 116 -14.28 1.83 1.71
C ALA A 116 -15.53 2.61 1.31
N HIS A 117 -15.92 3.64 2.08
CA HIS A 117 -17.19 4.36 2.00
C HIS A 117 -18.43 3.47 2.24
N ARG A 118 -19.61 4.06 2.28
CA ARG A 118 -20.90 3.34 2.50
C ARG A 118 -20.96 2.56 3.81
N GLY A 119 -20.18 2.97 4.83
CA GLY A 119 -20.12 2.31 6.13
C GLY A 119 -19.32 1.00 6.15
N GLU A 120 -18.49 0.75 5.15
CA GLU A 120 -17.59 -0.40 5.08
C GLU A 120 -16.12 0.04 5.14
N PHE A 121 -15.25 -0.90 5.50
CA PHE A 121 -13.80 -0.73 5.51
C PHE A 121 -13.13 -1.85 4.72
N TYR A 122 -12.15 -1.50 3.91
CA TYR A 122 -11.20 -2.47 3.38
C TYR A 122 -10.21 -2.82 4.48
N LEU A 123 -9.94 -4.10 4.63
CA LEU A 123 -8.97 -4.60 5.58
C LEU A 123 -8.31 -5.90 5.10
N GLY A 124 -7.20 -6.23 5.71
CA GLY A 124 -6.54 -7.53 5.62
C GLY A 124 -6.01 -7.93 6.98
N VAL A 125 -5.78 -9.20 7.20
CA VAL A 125 -5.10 -9.70 8.40
C VAL A 125 -3.72 -10.16 8.00
N PHE A 126 -2.70 -9.55 8.60
CA PHE A 126 -1.29 -9.86 8.38
C PHE A 126 -0.72 -10.52 9.63
N ARG A 127 0.09 -11.56 9.42
CA ARG A 127 0.78 -12.25 10.50
C ARG A 127 2.27 -12.07 10.39
N SER A 128 2.93 -11.82 11.52
CA SER A 128 4.38 -11.75 11.56
C SER A 128 4.98 -13.14 11.64
N SER A 129 6.08 -13.33 10.95
CA SER A 129 6.98 -14.46 11.15
C SER A 129 8.38 -13.94 11.50
N PRO A 130 9.17 -14.68 12.31
CA PRO A 130 10.56 -14.34 12.53
C PRO A 130 11.27 -14.23 11.17
N GLN A 131 12.08 -13.20 11.01
CA GLN A 131 12.90 -13.07 9.81
C GLN A 131 14.04 -14.07 9.88
N ASP A 132 14.27 -14.79 8.77
CA ASP A 132 15.50 -15.57 8.62
C ASP A 132 16.69 -14.63 8.63
N ALA A 133 17.82 -15.09 9.19
CA ALA A 133 19.03 -14.28 9.42
C ALA A 133 19.63 -13.63 8.15
N ALA A 134 19.12 -13.93 6.97
CA ALA A 134 19.52 -13.40 5.67
C ALA A 134 18.71 -12.19 5.19
N GLY A 135 17.67 -11.75 5.92
CA GLY A 135 16.83 -10.61 5.53
C GLY A 135 17.58 -9.28 5.57
N ALA A 136 17.34 -8.40 4.59
CA ALA A 136 17.98 -7.08 4.49
C ALA A 136 17.38 -6.04 5.45
N THR A 137 16.11 -6.22 5.81
CA THR A 137 15.38 -5.29 6.68
C THR A 137 15.31 -5.88 8.09
N PRO A 138 15.79 -5.18 9.13
CA PRO A 138 15.60 -5.64 10.51
C PRO A 138 14.13 -5.66 10.88
N GLY A 139 13.64 -6.78 11.42
CA GLY A 139 12.29 -6.90 11.93
C GLY A 139 11.52 -8.10 11.37
N PRO A 140 10.30 -8.35 11.85
CA PRO A 140 9.49 -9.48 11.39
C PRO A 140 9.05 -9.31 9.94
N VAL A 141 8.91 -10.42 9.23
CA VAL A 141 8.27 -10.47 7.91
C VAL A 141 6.76 -10.56 8.11
N TRP A 142 6.03 -9.68 7.45
CA TRP A 142 4.57 -9.64 7.50
C TRP A 142 3.97 -10.25 6.24
N THR A 143 3.15 -11.28 6.40
CA THR A 143 2.46 -11.94 5.29
C THR A 143 0.94 -11.86 5.46
N PRO A 144 0.18 -11.62 4.38
CA PRO A 144 -1.28 -11.65 4.46
C PRO A 144 -1.75 -13.08 4.76
N SER A 145 -2.56 -13.25 5.81
CA SER A 145 -3.21 -14.51 6.13
C SER A 145 -4.64 -14.59 5.58
N THR A 146 -5.23 -13.45 5.27
CA THR A 146 -6.48 -13.34 4.52
C THR A 146 -6.31 -12.34 3.40
N GLU A 147 -6.98 -12.58 2.26
CA GLU A 147 -7.15 -11.56 1.22
C GLU A 147 -7.95 -10.38 1.78
N GLY A 148 -7.81 -9.20 1.15
CA GLY A 148 -8.51 -8.00 1.58
C GLY A 148 -10.02 -8.22 1.63
N LEU A 149 -10.62 -7.76 2.70
CA LEU A 149 -12.05 -7.86 2.97
C LEU A 149 -12.69 -6.47 2.92
N ALA A 150 -13.98 -6.43 2.60
CA ALA A 150 -14.83 -5.24 2.78
C ALA A 150 -15.86 -5.57 3.87
N LEU A 151 -15.72 -4.98 5.06
CA LEU A 151 -16.54 -5.30 6.23
C LEU A 151 -17.13 -4.04 6.85
N GLY A 152 -18.36 -4.14 7.33
CA GLY A 152 -18.96 -3.14 8.20
C GLY A 152 -18.49 -3.25 9.67
N PRO A 153 -18.73 -2.21 10.50
CA PRO A 153 -18.21 -2.11 11.88
C PRO A 153 -18.49 -3.32 12.75
N VAL A 154 -19.71 -3.86 12.74
CA VAL A 154 -20.11 -5.01 13.56
C VAL A 154 -19.28 -6.26 13.24
N ARG A 155 -18.98 -6.49 11.97
CA ARG A 155 -18.13 -7.63 11.57
C ARG A 155 -16.66 -7.42 11.89
N ILE A 156 -16.20 -6.17 11.87
CA ILE A 156 -14.83 -5.81 12.29
C ILE A 156 -14.68 -6.02 13.79
N GLU A 157 -15.68 -5.64 14.58
CA GLU A 157 -15.70 -5.88 16.02
C GLU A 157 -15.65 -7.38 16.36
N ALA A 158 -16.43 -8.22 15.65
CA ALA A 158 -16.39 -9.66 15.82
C ALA A 158 -15.00 -10.23 15.47
N LEU A 159 -14.44 -9.84 14.33
CA LEU A 159 -13.09 -10.22 13.91
C LEU A 159 -12.03 -9.78 14.94
N ALA A 160 -12.14 -8.58 15.49
CA ALA A 160 -11.21 -8.08 16.49
C ALA A 160 -11.19 -8.92 17.75
N ARG A 161 -12.36 -9.41 18.20
CA ARG A 161 -12.47 -10.33 19.34
C ARG A 161 -11.84 -11.68 19.03
N GLU A 162 -12.13 -12.26 17.87
CA GLU A 162 -11.53 -13.54 17.44
C GLU A 162 -10.00 -13.45 17.40
N LEU A 163 -9.45 -12.37 16.84
CA LEU A 163 -8.01 -12.17 16.75
C LEU A 163 -7.37 -11.92 18.12
N ALA A 164 -8.06 -11.20 19.02
CA ALA A 164 -7.60 -10.97 20.38
C ALA A 164 -7.56 -12.26 21.20
N ASP A 165 -8.54 -13.14 21.03
CA ASP A 165 -8.56 -14.47 21.67
C ASP A 165 -7.42 -15.37 21.15
N GLU A 166 -7.05 -15.23 19.87
CA GLU A 166 -5.95 -15.98 19.27
C GLU A 166 -4.56 -15.48 19.73
N ALA A 167 -4.33 -14.17 19.70
CA ALA A 167 -3.01 -13.54 19.88
C ALA A 167 -2.85 -12.84 21.24
N GLY A 168 -3.84 -12.89 22.10
CA GLY A 168 -3.86 -12.06 23.30
C GLY A 168 -3.90 -10.57 22.96
N ALA A 169 -3.07 -9.76 23.65
CA ALA A 169 -3.00 -8.32 23.45
C ALA A 169 -2.12 -7.88 22.24
N GLU A 170 -1.68 -8.80 21.39
CA GLU A 170 -0.70 -8.52 20.33
C GLU A 170 -1.31 -8.21 18.96
N VAL A 171 -2.54 -7.69 18.92
CA VAL A 171 -3.21 -7.26 17.70
C VAL A 171 -3.03 -5.75 17.51
N ALA A 172 -2.50 -5.34 16.36
CA ALA A 172 -2.35 -3.94 15.99
C ALA A 172 -3.31 -3.56 14.86
N PHE A 173 -4.21 -2.60 15.12
CA PHE A 173 -5.02 -1.96 14.09
C PHE A 173 -4.28 -0.75 13.53
N ILE A 174 -4.19 -0.67 12.19
CA ILE A 174 -3.44 0.38 11.51
C ILE A 174 -4.41 1.23 10.70
N VAL A 175 -4.40 2.54 10.94
CA VAL A 175 -5.26 3.50 10.26
C VAL A 175 -4.43 4.62 9.66
N ARG A 176 -4.94 5.25 8.59
CA ARG A 176 -4.33 6.44 8.01
C ARG A 176 -4.60 7.69 8.86
N GLU A 177 -3.67 8.64 8.81
CA GLU A 177 -3.96 10.01 9.20
C GLU A 177 -5.21 10.51 8.46
N HIS A 178 -6.05 11.29 9.15
CA HIS A 178 -7.26 11.89 8.60
C HIS A 178 -8.37 10.92 8.18
N ASP A 179 -8.27 9.62 8.47
CA ASP A 179 -9.37 8.68 8.30
C ASP A 179 -10.23 8.67 9.58
N GLU A 180 -11.14 9.66 9.68
CA GLU A 180 -12.01 9.82 10.84
C GLU A 180 -12.94 8.62 11.03
N ALA A 181 -13.49 8.05 9.94
CA ALA A 181 -14.35 6.88 10.00
C ALA A 181 -13.66 5.66 10.62
N ALA A 182 -12.38 5.46 10.32
CA ALA A 182 -11.60 4.38 10.92
C ALA A 182 -11.27 4.66 12.39
N ARG A 183 -11.14 5.93 12.79
CA ARG A 183 -10.96 6.31 14.20
C ARG A 183 -12.19 6.02 15.03
N ASP A 184 -13.38 6.25 14.49
CA ASP A 184 -14.67 6.02 15.19
C ASP A 184 -14.86 4.54 15.55
N LEU A 185 -14.20 3.61 14.82
CA LEU A 185 -14.20 2.19 15.17
C LEU A 185 -13.47 1.87 16.47
N ARG A 186 -12.60 2.77 16.95
CA ARG A 186 -11.78 2.53 18.14
C ARG A 186 -12.61 2.21 19.37
N ASP A 187 -13.74 2.89 19.51
CA ASP A 187 -14.63 2.72 20.67
C ASP A 187 -15.39 1.37 20.63
N HIS A 188 -15.37 0.68 19.51
CA HIS A 188 -16.03 -0.61 19.31
C HIS A 188 -15.07 -1.82 19.34
N ILE A 189 -13.76 -1.58 19.38
CA ILE A 189 -12.73 -2.63 19.37
C ILE A 189 -12.16 -2.79 20.78
N PRO A 190 -11.80 -4.03 21.21
CA PRO A 190 -11.26 -4.28 22.55
C PRO A 190 -10.11 -3.33 22.91
N GLU A 191 -10.09 -2.83 24.17
CA GLU A 191 -9.04 -1.91 24.68
C GLU A 191 -7.63 -2.52 24.59
N ALA A 192 -7.52 -3.85 24.60
CA ALA A 192 -6.23 -4.55 24.50
C ALA A 192 -5.56 -4.41 23.12
N ALA A 193 -6.31 -4.01 22.10
CA ALA A 193 -5.76 -3.83 20.76
C ALA A 193 -4.94 -2.53 20.66
N GLN A 194 -3.78 -2.60 20.01
CA GLN A 194 -2.98 -1.43 19.72
C GLN A 194 -3.52 -0.68 18.50
N TRP A 195 -3.44 0.64 18.53
CA TRP A 195 -3.80 1.50 17.40
C TRP A 195 -2.59 2.27 16.91
N ILE A 196 -2.25 2.08 15.64
CA ILE A 196 -1.12 2.75 14.99
C ILE A 196 -1.65 3.61 13.87
N THR A 197 -1.28 4.89 13.89
CA THR A 197 -1.60 5.82 12.81
C THR A 197 -0.40 5.93 11.87
N VAL A 198 -0.64 5.73 10.58
CA VAL A 198 0.36 5.89 9.52
C VAL A 198 0.05 7.09 8.64
N PRO A 199 1.03 7.67 7.93
CA PRO A 199 0.78 8.73 6.97
C PRO A 199 -0.30 8.34 5.95
N GLY A 200 -0.98 9.32 5.38
CA GLY A 200 -1.92 9.09 4.26
C GLY A 200 -1.24 8.76 2.92
N PHE A 201 0.07 8.80 2.87
CA PHE A 201 0.93 8.67 1.70
C PHE A 201 1.88 7.49 1.86
N HIS A 202 1.89 6.56 0.90
CA HIS A 202 2.61 5.28 1.03
C HIS A 202 3.62 4.99 -0.08
N ALA A 203 3.99 5.94 -0.95
CA ALA A 203 4.89 5.67 -2.06
C ALA A 203 6.27 5.15 -1.61
N GLY A 204 6.79 5.66 -0.48
CA GLY A 204 8.02 5.15 0.13
C GLY A 204 7.88 3.72 0.65
N ALA A 205 6.77 3.38 1.31
CA ALA A 205 6.48 2.02 1.73
C ALA A 205 6.34 1.07 0.53
N VAL A 206 5.66 1.52 -0.53
CA VAL A 206 5.55 0.78 -1.81
C VAL A 206 6.92 0.46 -2.38
N ALA A 207 7.85 1.44 -2.38
CA ALA A 207 9.22 1.21 -2.86
C ALA A 207 9.99 0.19 -1.99
N ARG A 208 9.88 0.28 -0.65
CA ARG A 208 10.56 -0.65 0.28
C ARG A 208 10.03 -2.08 0.14
N VAL A 209 8.70 -2.26 0.12
CA VAL A 209 8.07 -3.58 -0.08
C VAL A 209 8.46 -4.17 -1.43
N ALA A 210 8.51 -3.34 -2.48
CA ALA A 210 8.93 -3.77 -3.81
C ALA A 210 10.40 -4.20 -3.84
N PHE A 211 11.28 -3.52 -3.11
CA PHE A 211 12.68 -3.90 -2.98
C PHE A 211 12.84 -5.30 -2.38
N GLU A 212 12.19 -5.56 -1.24
CA GLU A 212 12.25 -6.88 -0.59
C GLU A 212 11.69 -7.97 -1.51
N ALA A 213 10.56 -7.72 -2.16
CA ALA A 213 9.99 -8.65 -3.12
C ALA A 213 10.93 -8.92 -4.32
N ALA A 214 11.62 -7.89 -4.82
CA ALA A 214 12.56 -8.04 -5.93
C ALA A 214 13.80 -8.87 -5.55
N ARG A 215 14.29 -8.75 -4.32
CA ARG A 215 15.39 -9.59 -3.82
C ARG A 215 15.04 -11.06 -3.78
N GLU A 216 13.78 -11.39 -3.61
CA GLU A 216 13.24 -12.76 -3.63
C GLU A 216 12.77 -13.19 -5.03
N GLY A 217 13.02 -12.37 -6.05
CA GLY A 217 12.58 -12.64 -7.43
C GLY A 217 11.08 -12.46 -7.67
N ARG A 218 10.34 -11.90 -6.70
CA ARG A 218 8.89 -11.67 -6.76
C ARG A 218 8.57 -10.32 -7.45
N VAL A 219 8.89 -10.22 -8.72
CA VAL A 219 8.55 -9.10 -9.60
C VAL A 219 7.72 -9.59 -10.77
N HIS A 220 7.07 -8.68 -11.47
CA HIS A 220 6.20 -8.98 -12.61
C HIS A 220 6.77 -8.38 -13.89
N ARG A 221 6.42 -8.97 -15.01
CA ARG A 221 6.47 -8.26 -16.29
C ARG A 221 5.36 -7.21 -16.34
N PRO A 222 5.52 -6.13 -17.10
CA PRO A 222 4.52 -5.07 -17.15
C PRO A 222 3.11 -5.55 -17.53
N ASP A 223 3.00 -6.58 -18.36
CA ASP A 223 1.74 -7.15 -18.82
C ASP A 223 1.05 -8.08 -17.79
N GLU A 224 1.75 -8.50 -16.75
CA GLU A 224 1.22 -9.34 -15.67
C GLU A 224 0.65 -8.54 -14.48
N LEU A 225 0.92 -7.23 -14.46
CA LEU A 225 0.49 -6.37 -13.36
C LEU A 225 -0.98 -5.99 -13.51
N ASP A 226 -1.78 -6.22 -12.48
CA ASP A 226 -3.20 -5.88 -12.46
C ASP A 226 -3.59 -5.12 -11.18
N ALA A 227 -4.77 -4.51 -11.21
CA ALA A 227 -5.36 -3.81 -10.09
C ALA A 227 -5.93 -4.79 -9.06
N TYR A 228 -5.73 -4.46 -7.79
CA TYR A 228 -6.30 -5.23 -6.69
C TYR A 228 -7.63 -4.62 -6.25
N TYR A 229 -8.72 -5.13 -6.82
CA TYR A 229 -10.08 -4.71 -6.48
C TYR A 229 -10.71 -5.65 -5.45
N ILE A 230 -10.85 -5.18 -4.20
CA ILE A 230 -11.57 -5.91 -3.15
C ILE A 230 -13.09 -5.89 -3.43
N ARG A 231 -13.59 -4.78 -3.97
CA ARG A 231 -15.00 -4.61 -4.37
C ARG A 231 -15.08 -4.27 -5.86
N ARG A 232 -16.05 -4.84 -6.57
CA ARG A 232 -16.34 -4.46 -7.94
C ARG A 232 -16.68 -2.97 -8.03
N SER A 233 -16.38 -2.34 -9.15
CA SER A 233 -16.73 -0.94 -9.37
C SER A 233 -18.25 -0.73 -9.34
N ASP A 234 -18.70 0.47 -8.97
CA ASP A 234 -20.14 0.81 -9.00
C ASP A 234 -20.75 0.65 -10.39
N ALA A 235 -19.96 0.85 -11.45
CA ALA A 235 -20.38 0.62 -12.82
C ALA A 235 -20.65 -0.87 -13.10
N GLU A 236 -19.82 -1.77 -12.60
CA GLU A 236 -20.00 -3.22 -12.73
C GLU A 236 -21.14 -3.75 -11.86
N LEU A 237 -21.37 -3.14 -10.69
CA LEU A 237 -22.50 -3.51 -9.81
C LEU A 237 -23.85 -3.07 -10.37
N ASN A 238 -23.88 -1.98 -11.14
CA ASN A 238 -25.11 -1.43 -11.75
C ASN A 238 -25.34 -1.90 -13.19
N TRP A 239 -24.43 -2.72 -13.74
CA TRP A 239 -24.64 -3.33 -15.06
C TRP A 239 -25.65 -4.46 -14.91
N GLN A 240 -26.89 -4.19 -15.30
CA GLN A 240 -27.92 -5.20 -15.57
C GLN A 240 -27.80 -5.58 -17.05
N GLU A 241 -27.55 -6.88 -17.33
CA GLU A 241 -27.68 -7.45 -18.67
C GLU A 241 -29.11 -7.36 -19.20
#